data_714f87979cae7ffa1243bff03a4008e7
#
_entry.id   714f87979cae7ffa1243bff03a4008e7
#
_cell.length_a   1.000
_cell.length_b   1.000
_cell.length_c   1.000
_cell.angle_alpha   90.00
_cell.angle_beta   90.00
_cell.angle_gamma   90.00
#
_symmetry.space_group_name_H-M   'P 1'
#
loop_
_entity.id
_entity.type
_entity.pdbx_description
1 polymer ?
#
loop_
_entity_poly.entity_id
_entity_poly.type
_entity_poly.pdbx_seq_one_letter_code
_entity_poly.pdbx_strand_id
1 'polypeptide(L)'
;MIKLFRKRIEKKVILEQPISETDFVIVDTELTGLNEFKDNIIAIGAIKMRGKTIKIGEVFYRTVSPSTNKFRKESIMIHEITPSELEKCPRIEPILREFMRFSKNCIFVGHCLDVDLVFLKKEIRSNLRETFDPDGLDTLLIYKWLIKKGVLPSHFENKNSLEDIALSLGVEARELHDALSDAFITAQIFQKLLSYLGEFKIFTVGELLKIGSIHTKSLTDMMKKEAYQL
;
A
#
# COMPACT_ATOMS: atom_id res chain seq x y z
N MET A 1 12.45 -25.87 16.51
CA MET A 1 13.03 -24.85 17.40
C MET A 1 13.95 -23.87 16.67
N ILE A 2 14.94 -24.32 15.90
CA ILE A 2 15.92 -23.47 15.18
C ILE A 2 15.27 -22.51 14.18
N LYS A 3 14.26 -22.92 13.38
CA LYS A 3 13.55 -22.05 12.42
C LYS A 3 12.78 -20.91 13.10
N LEU A 4 12.16 -21.15 14.26
CA LEU A 4 11.47 -20.12 15.04
C LEU A 4 12.45 -19.10 15.63
N PHE A 5 13.59 -19.58 16.11
CA PHE A 5 14.63 -18.72 16.69
C PHE A 5 15.24 -17.82 15.63
N ARG A 6 15.55 -18.36 14.45
CA ARG A 6 16.05 -17.61 13.28
C ARG A 6 15.06 -16.54 12.84
N LYS A 7 13.77 -16.88 12.68
CA LYS A 7 12.71 -15.93 12.32
C LYS A 7 12.55 -14.81 13.36
N ARG A 8 12.74 -15.10 14.66
CA ARG A 8 12.69 -14.11 15.74
C ARG A 8 13.89 -13.16 15.72
N ILE A 9 15.09 -13.65 15.40
CA ILE A 9 16.31 -12.84 15.24
C ILE A 9 16.19 -11.94 14.01
N GLU A 10 15.80 -12.49 12.85
CA GLU A 10 15.60 -11.74 11.60
C GLU A 10 14.57 -10.60 11.81
N LYS A 11 13.46 -10.87 12.48
CA LYS A 11 12.45 -9.85 12.79
C LYS A 11 13.00 -8.77 13.75
N LYS A 12 13.82 -9.13 14.73
CA LYS A 12 14.44 -8.16 15.65
C LYS A 12 15.41 -7.24 14.92
N VAL A 13 16.24 -7.78 14.01
CA VAL A 13 17.19 -7.01 13.20
C VAL A 13 16.44 -5.99 12.32
N ILE A 14 15.35 -6.38 11.70
CA ILE A 14 14.52 -5.48 10.89
C ILE A 14 13.95 -4.33 11.74
N LEU A 15 13.48 -4.60 12.95
CA LEU A 15 12.91 -3.58 13.83
C LEU A 15 13.93 -2.54 14.31
N GLU A 16 15.19 -2.92 14.46
CA GLU A 16 16.28 -2.03 14.86
C GLU A 16 16.92 -1.32 13.66
N GLN A 17 16.56 -1.69 12.43
CA GLN A 17 17.12 -1.09 11.21
C GLN A 17 16.76 0.39 11.12
N PRO A 18 17.75 1.28 10.80
CA PRO A 18 17.45 2.69 10.54
C PRO A 18 16.53 2.87 9.34
N ILE A 19 15.54 3.78 9.47
CA ILE A 19 14.64 4.13 8.36
C ILE A 19 15.45 4.58 7.13
N SER A 20 16.55 5.32 7.31
CA SER A 20 17.43 5.82 6.23
C SER A 20 18.07 4.71 5.39
N GLU A 21 18.19 3.50 5.94
CA GLU A 21 18.82 2.35 5.29
C GLU A 21 17.79 1.29 4.86
N THR A 22 16.53 1.55 5.09
CA THR A 22 15.44 0.61 4.81
C THR A 22 14.92 0.78 3.39
N ASP A 23 14.72 -0.36 2.72
CA ASP A 23 14.04 -0.41 1.43
C ASP A 23 12.53 -0.55 1.66
N PHE A 24 11.77 0.35 1.06
CA PHE A 24 10.32 0.35 1.04
C PHE A 24 9.83 0.07 -0.39
N VAL A 25 8.68 -0.55 -0.50
CA VAL A 25 7.90 -0.61 -1.74
C VAL A 25 6.56 0.07 -1.49
N ILE A 26 6.32 1.14 -2.22
CA ILE A 26 5.04 1.85 -2.18
C ILE A 26 4.17 1.22 -3.25
N VAL A 27 2.99 0.75 -2.86
CA VAL A 27 2.10 -0.02 -3.72
C VAL A 27 0.70 0.58 -3.70
N ASP A 28 0.07 0.48 -4.85
CA ASP A 28 -1.34 0.75 -5.06
C ASP A 28 -1.90 -0.24 -6.08
N THR A 29 -3.19 -0.60 -5.97
CA THR A 29 -3.84 -1.57 -6.86
C THR A 29 -5.18 -1.06 -7.37
N GLU A 30 -5.43 -1.23 -8.69
CA GLU A 30 -6.75 -1.06 -9.24
C GLU A 30 -7.55 -2.37 -9.15
N LEU A 31 -8.81 -2.23 -8.78
CA LEU A 31 -9.70 -3.34 -8.46
C LEU A 31 -11.01 -3.27 -9.26
N THR A 32 -11.59 -4.42 -9.56
CA THR A 32 -12.95 -4.47 -10.15
C THR A 32 -14.04 -4.06 -9.15
N GLY A 33 -13.71 -3.87 -7.89
CA GLY A 33 -14.54 -3.47 -6.78
C GLY A 33 -13.94 -3.90 -5.45
N LEU A 34 -14.61 -3.58 -4.33
CA LEU A 34 -14.07 -3.76 -2.98
C LEU A 34 -14.51 -5.06 -2.28
N ASN A 35 -15.20 -5.97 -2.97
CA ASN A 35 -15.58 -7.23 -2.37
C ASN A 35 -14.46 -8.26 -2.54
N GLU A 36 -13.73 -8.58 -1.47
CA GLU A 36 -12.59 -9.51 -1.50
C GLU A 36 -12.89 -10.90 -2.06
N PHE A 37 -14.16 -11.35 -2.02
CA PHE A 37 -14.57 -12.67 -2.51
C PHE A 37 -14.97 -12.67 -3.99
N LYS A 38 -15.35 -11.53 -4.55
CA LYS A 38 -15.92 -11.41 -5.90
C LYS A 38 -15.10 -10.58 -6.86
N ASP A 39 -14.37 -9.62 -6.31
CA ASP A 39 -13.61 -8.65 -7.10
C ASP A 39 -12.13 -9.06 -7.22
N ASN A 40 -11.44 -8.55 -8.24
CA ASN A 40 -10.09 -8.96 -8.61
C ASN A 40 -9.20 -7.73 -8.81
N ILE A 41 -7.88 -7.92 -8.72
CA ILE A 41 -6.89 -6.94 -9.15
C ILE A 41 -6.90 -6.86 -10.68
N ILE A 42 -6.86 -5.65 -11.21
CA ILE A 42 -6.74 -5.35 -12.65
C ILE A 42 -5.48 -4.54 -12.99
N ALA A 43 -4.89 -3.84 -12.02
CA ALA A 43 -3.58 -3.25 -12.17
C ALA A 43 -2.82 -3.28 -10.83
N ILE A 44 -1.49 -3.35 -10.92
CA ILE A 44 -0.59 -3.21 -9.78
C ILE A 44 0.44 -2.15 -10.14
N GLY A 45 0.46 -1.06 -9.39
CA GLY A 45 1.47 -0.01 -9.45
C GLY A 45 2.37 -0.07 -8.21
N ALA A 46 3.68 0.05 -8.39
CA ALA A 46 4.58 0.15 -7.26
C ALA A 46 5.86 0.90 -7.61
N ILE A 47 6.43 1.57 -6.61
CA ILE A 47 7.71 2.27 -6.72
C ILE A 47 8.54 2.00 -5.47
N LYS A 48 9.86 1.84 -5.64
CA LYS A 48 10.75 1.65 -4.51
C LYS A 48 11.22 2.98 -3.92
N MET A 49 11.46 2.94 -2.61
CA MET A 49 12.16 3.99 -1.88
C MET A 49 13.28 3.38 -1.04
N ARG A 50 14.36 4.11 -0.84
CA ARG A 50 15.36 3.83 0.20
C ARG A 50 15.42 5.01 1.17
N GLY A 51 15.02 4.76 2.41
CA GLY A 51 14.78 5.85 3.35
C GLY A 51 13.80 6.87 2.78
N LYS A 52 14.22 8.12 2.64
CA LYS A 52 13.43 9.20 2.02
C LYS A 52 13.63 9.35 0.51
N THR A 53 14.46 8.53 -0.13
CA THR A 53 14.79 8.67 -1.55
C THR A 53 13.87 7.82 -2.41
N ILE A 54 13.04 8.46 -3.21
CA ILE A 54 12.20 7.80 -4.22
C ILE A 54 13.08 7.35 -5.38
N LYS A 55 12.99 6.07 -5.76
CA LYS A 55 13.78 5.45 -6.82
C LYS A 55 12.99 5.45 -8.13
N ILE A 56 12.98 6.57 -8.84
CA ILE A 56 12.20 6.79 -10.07
C ILE A 56 12.48 5.71 -11.14
N GLY A 57 13.70 5.15 -11.19
CA GLY A 57 14.04 4.06 -12.11
C GLY A 57 13.64 2.65 -11.62
N GLU A 58 13.14 2.51 -10.40
CA GLU A 58 12.73 1.23 -9.81
C GLU A 58 11.21 1.20 -9.62
N VAL A 59 10.50 1.05 -10.75
CA VAL A 59 9.03 1.04 -10.79
C VAL A 59 8.50 -0.28 -11.32
N PHE A 60 7.30 -0.63 -10.90
CA PHE A 60 6.53 -1.77 -11.37
C PHE A 60 5.14 -1.30 -11.75
N TYR A 61 4.73 -1.55 -12.98
CA TYR A 61 3.35 -1.31 -13.42
C TYR A 61 2.92 -2.43 -14.36
N ARG A 62 1.84 -3.10 -14.01
CA ARG A 62 1.27 -4.18 -14.83
C ARG A 62 -0.24 -4.18 -14.71
N THR A 63 -0.90 -4.17 -15.85
CA THR A 63 -2.31 -4.50 -15.97
C THR A 63 -2.49 -6.00 -16.13
N VAL A 64 -3.59 -6.54 -15.63
CA VAL A 64 -3.86 -7.98 -15.63
C VAL A 64 -5.29 -8.26 -16.09
N SER A 65 -5.47 -9.35 -16.81
CA SER A 65 -6.78 -9.85 -17.16
C SER A 65 -7.43 -10.49 -15.92
N PRO A 66 -8.57 -9.97 -15.44
CA PRO A 66 -9.25 -10.56 -14.29
C PRO A 66 -9.84 -11.93 -14.62
N SER A 67 -9.95 -12.78 -13.62
CA SER A 67 -10.51 -14.13 -13.76
C SER A 67 -12.02 -14.14 -14.03
N THR A 68 -12.70 -13.02 -13.84
CA THR A 68 -14.14 -12.85 -14.04
C THR A 68 -14.43 -11.66 -14.96
N ASN A 69 -15.33 -11.86 -15.95
CA ASN A 69 -15.78 -10.78 -16.84
C ASN A 69 -16.85 -9.87 -16.19
N LYS A 70 -16.93 -9.85 -14.85
CA LYS A 70 -17.89 -9.02 -14.12
C LYS A 70 -17.21 -7.75 -13.67
N PHE A 71 -17.27 -6.74 -14.51
CA PHE A 71 -16.83 -5.39 -14.18
C PHE A 71 -18.01 -4.60 -13.61
N ARG A 72 -17.75 -3.84 -12.56
CA ARG A 72 -18.70 -2.82 -12.10
C ARG A 72 -18.49 -1.56 -12.94
N LYS A 73 -19.59 -0.98 -13.43
CA LYS A 73 -19.51 0.27 -14.21
C LYS A 73 -18.83 1.39 -13.44
N GLU A 74 -19.07 1.43 -12.13
CA GLU A 74 -18.52 2.43 -11.22
C GLU A 74 -16.98 2.34 -11.16
N SER A 75 -16.41 1.12 -11.11
CA SER A 75 -14.95 0.97 -11.08
C SER A 75 -14.31 1.38 -12.41
N ILE A 76 -14.92 1.01 -13.56
CA ILE A 76 -14.43 1.43 -14.87
C ILE A 76 -14.42 2.96 -15.01
N MET A 77 -15.41 3.66 -14.44
CA MET A 77 -15.45 5.13 -14.45
C MET A 77 -14.35 5.76 -13.58
N ILE A 78 -13.79 5.03 -12.63
CA ILE A 78 -12.75 5.52 -11.73
C ILE A 78 -11.37 5.34 -12.37
N HIS A 79 -10.99 4.11 -12.73
CA HIS A 79 -9.65 3.79 -13.22
C HIS A 79 -9.50 3.83 -14.75
N GLU A 80 -10.58 4.13 -15.49
CA GLU A 80 -10.65 4.29 -16.96
C GLU A 80 -10.17 3.07 -17.80
N ILE A 81 -9.76 1.97 -17.16
CA ILE A 81 -9.34 0.75 -17.86
C ILE A 81 -10.57 -0.01 -18.34
N THR A 82 -10.68 -0.16 -19.65
CA THR A 82 -11.84 -0.81 -20.26
C THR A 82 -11.74 -2.34 -20.25
N PRO A 83 -12.87 -3.08 -20.22
CA PRO A 83 -12.86 -4.53 -20.32
C PRO A 83 -12.13 -5.06 -21.54
N SER A 84 -12.23 -4.37 -22.69
CA SER A 84 -11.58 -4.74 -23.95
C SER A 84 -10.04 -4.61 -23.90
N GLU A 85 -9.52 -3.71 -23.09
CA GLU A 85 -8.09 -3.59 -22.83
C GLU A 85 -7.62 -4.72 -21.94
N LEU A 86 -8.38 -5.04 -20.88
CA LEU A 86 -8.04 -6.10 -19.93
C LEU A 86 -8.07 -7.51 -20.55
N GLU A 87 -8.94 -7.74 -21.56
CA GLU A 87 -8.96 -9.02 -22.28
C GLU A 87 -7.62 -9.35 -22.96
N LYS A 88 -6.85 -8.34 -23.34
CA LYS A 88 -5.53 -8.47 -23.99
C LYS A 88 -4.38 -8.58 -22.98
N CYS A 89 -4.65 -8.33 -21.70
CA CYS A 89 -3.64 -8.36 -20.66
C CYS A 89 -3.25 -9.80 -20.26
N PRO A 90 -2.05 -10.00 -19.72
CA PRO A 90 -1.65 -11.29 -19.20
C PRO A 90 -2.49 -11.72 -18.00
N ARG A 91 -2.50 -13.02 -17.71
CA ARG A 91 -3.09 -13.54 -16.47
C ARG A 91 -2.26 -13.06 -15.27
N ILE A 92 -2.91 -13.00 -14.12
CA ILE A 92 -2.31 -12.46 -12.89
C ILE A 92 -1.12 -13.27 -12.37
N GLU A 93 -1.07 -14.59 -12.59
CA GLU A 93 -0.04 -15.47 -12.00
C GLU A 93 1.42 -15.05 -12.31
N PRO A 94 1.83 -14.86 -13.58
CA PRO A 94 3.20 -14.41 -13.89
C PRO A 94 3.50 -13.02 -13.30
N ILE A 95 2.50 -12.15 -13.27
CA ILE A 95 2.63 -10.79 -12.75
C ILE A 95 2.87 -10.80 -11.23
N LEU A 96 2.15 -11.64 -10.49
CA LEU A 96 2.39 -11.82 -9.06
C LEU A 96 3.81 -12.32 -8.77
N ARG A 97 4.34 -13.25 -9.58
CA ARG A 97 5.73 -13.72 -9.42
C ARG A 97 6.75 -12.61 -9.68
N GLU A 98 6.50 -11.75 -10.67
CA GLU A 98 7.34 -10.57 -10.93
C GLU A 98 7.25 -9.59 -9.77
N PHE A 99 6.04 -9.30 -9.29
CA PHE A 99 5.80 -8.38 -8.18
C PHE A 99 6.46 -8.87 -6.87
N MET A 100 6.34 -10.15 -6.54
CA MET A 100 7.00 -10.73 -5.36
C MET A 100 8.53 -10.65 -5.45
N ARG A 101 9.12 -10.76 -6.64
CA ARG A 101 10.55 -10.54 -6.83
C ARG A 101 10.92 -9.07 -6.69
N PHE A 102 10.12 -8.17 -7.27
CA PHE A 102 10.31 -6.73 -7.18
C PHE A 102 10.24 -6.25 -5.73
N SER A 103 9.24 -6.67 -4.98
CA SER A 103 8.99 -6.23 -3.60
C SER A 103 9.77 -7.01 -2.53
N LYS A 104 10.65 -7.92 -2.94
CA LYS A 104 11.41 -8.76 -2.00
C LYS A 104 12.25 -7.93 -1.04
N ASN A 105 12.18 -8.28 0.25
CA ASN A 105 12.90 -7.63 1.35
C ASN A 105 12.53 -6.16 1.59
N CYS A 106 11.43 -5.67 1.03
CA CYS A 106 10.92 -4.34 1.27
C CYS A 106 9.83 -4.35 2.35
N ILE A 107 9.71 -3.23 3.07
CA ILE A 107 8.51 -2.93 3.87
C ILE A 107 7.48 -2.30 2.95
N PHE A 108 6.26 -2.77 3.02
CA PHE A 108 5.17 -2.27 2.19
C PHE A 108 4.64 -0.95 2.74
N VAL A 109 4.33 -0.02 1.85
CA VAL A 109 3.71 1.26 2.18
C VAL A 109 2.58 1.51 1.19
N GLY A 110 1.46 2.03 1.66
CA GLY A 110 0.33 2.43 0.80
C GLY A 110 -0.54 3.45 1.50
N HIS A 111 -1.56 3.91 0.80
CA HIS A 111 -2.63 4.71 1.36
C HIS A 111 -3.86 3.81 1.49
N CYS A 112 -4.38 3.61 2.70
CA CYS A 112 -5.36 2.56 3.00
C CYS A 112 -4.86 1.16 2.58
N LEU A 113 -3.58 0.88 2.82
CA LEU A 113 -2.81 -0.27 2.34
C LEU A 113 -3.44 -1.64 2.67
N ASP A 114 -4.26 -1.73 3.69
CA ASP A 114 -4.96 -2.97 4.05
C ASP A 114 -5.88 -3.48 2.93
N VAL A 115 -6.48 -2.60 2.13
CA VAL A 115 -7.26 -2.96 0.94
C VAL A 115 -6.35 -3.70 -0.06
N ASP A 116 -5.24 -3.08 -0.45
CA ASP A 116 -4.30 -3.68 -1.41
C ASP A 116 -3.76 -5.03 -0.93
N LEU A 117 -3.35 -5.08 0.35
CA LEU A 117 -2.80 -6.32 0.90
C LEU A 117 -3.82 -7.43 1.03
N VAL A 118 -5.10 -7.15 1.27
CA VAL A 118 -6.14 -8.18 1.29
C VAL A 118 -6.26 -8.82 -0.10
N PHE A 119 -6.30 -8.01 -1.16
CA PHE A 119 -6.38 -8.51 -2.52
C PHE A 119 -5.10 -9.21 -2.97
N LEU A 120 -3.93 -8.64 -2.69
CA LEU A 120 -2.64 -9.28 -3.00
C LEU A 120 -2.49 -10.64 -2.30
N LYS A 121 -2.84 -10.73 -1.00
CA LYS A 121 -2.81 -11.99 -0.24
C LYS A 121 -3.75 -13.03 -0.84
N LYS A 122 -4.97 -12.61 -1.20
CA LYS A 122 -5.94 -13.49 -1.86
C LYS A 122 -5.41 -14.03 -3.19
N GLU A 123 -4.93 -13.14 -4.06
CA GLU A 123 -4.47 -13.51 -5.39
C GLU A 123 -3.19 -14.38 -5.34
N ILE A 124 -2.22 -14.05 -4.47
CA ILE A 124 -1.01 -14.85 -4.27
C ILE A 124 -1.36 -16.25 -3.74
N ARG A 125 -2.23 -16.33 -2.73
CA ARG A 125 -2.66 -17.62 -2.18
C ARG A 125 -3.39 -18.48 -3.21
N SER A 126 -4.29 -17.89 -3.98
CA SER A 126 -5.12 -18.60 -4.95
C SER A 126 -4.33 -19.07 -6.17
N ASN A 127 -3.46 -18.23 -6.70
CA ASN A 127 -2.76 -18.49 -7.96
C ASN A 127 -1.37 -19.12 -7.77
N LEU A 128 -0.65 -18.77 -6.70
CA LEU A 128 0.71 -19.26 -6.45
C LEU A 128 0.77 -20.34 -5.36
N ARG A 129 -0.29 -20.49 -4.57
CA ARG A 129 -0.33 -21.36 -3.37
C ARG A 129 0.76 -21.02 -2.35
N GLU A 130 1.15 -19.77 -2.32
CA GLU A 130 2.15 -19.20 -1.41
C GLU A 130 1.49 -18.36 -0.34
N THR A 131 2.18 -18.22 0.80
CA THR A 131 1.79 -17.27 1.86
C THR A 131 2.49 -15.95 1.63
N PHE A 132 1.74 -14.86 1.72
CA PHE A 132 2.23 -13.50 1.60
C PHE A 132 1.75 -12.71 2.80
N ASP A 133 2.66 -12.30 3.66
CA ASP A 133 2.34 -11.56 4.89
C ASP A 133 3.45 -10.56 5.20
N PRO A 134 3.55 -9.49 4.39
CA PRO A 134 4.56 -8.45 4.56
C PRO A 134 4.25 -7.56 5.78
N ASP A 135 5.30 -6.97 6.38
CA ASP A 135 5.12 -5.82 7.25
C ASP A 135 4.68 -4.62 6.40
N GLY A 136 3.62 -3.94 6.82
CA GLY A 136 3.00 -2.85 6.07
C GLY A 136 2.77 -1.60 6.91
N LEU A 137 2.91 -0.45 6.27
CA LEU A 137 2.71 0.89 6.80
C LEU A 137 1.64 1.62 5.99
N ASP A 138 0.70 2.22 6.69
CA ASP A 138 -0.34 3.04 6.09
C ASP A 138 -0.03 4.53 6.29
N THR A 139 0.04 5.27 5.20
CA THR A 139 0.30 6.72 5.21
C THR A 139 -0.82 7.49 5.92
N LEU A 140 -2.08 7.03 5.83
CA LEU A 140 -3.21 7.64 6.53
C LEU A 140 -3.06 7.51 8.05
N LEU A 141 -2.60 6.36 8.57
CA LEU A 141 -2.37 6.16 10.00
C LEU A 141 -1.27 7.08 10.53
N ILE A 142 -0.16 7.20 9.78
CA ILE A 142 0.95 8.08 10.12
C ILE A 142 0.50 9.54 10.10
N TYR A 143 -0.26 9.94 9.07
CA TYR A 143 -0.81 11.29 8.93
C TYR A 143 -1.72 11.66 10.11
N LYS A 144 -2.67 10.80 10.47
CA LYS A 144 -3.56 11.00 11.63
C LYS A 144 -2.79 11.08 12.95
N TRP A 145 -1.73 10.29 13.08
CA TRP A 145 -0.87 10.37 14.26
C TRP A 145 -0.18 11.73 14.36
N LEU A 146 0.32 12.30 13.27
CA LEU A 146 0.96 13.63 13.24
C LEU A 146 -0.04 14.75 13.57
N ILE A 147 -1.28 14.67 13.11
CA ILE A 147 -2.35 15.60 13.49
C ILE A 147 -2.59 15.51 15.01
N LYS A 148 -2.75 14.30 15.55
CA LYS A 148 -2.94 14.07 16.98
C LYS A 148 -1.78 14.58 17.84
N LYS A 149 -0.57 14.66 17.28
CA LYS A 149 0.63 15.25 17.92
C LYS A 149 0.71 16.77 17.78
N GLY A 150 -0.21 17.40 17.08
CA GLY A 150 -0.23 18.84 16.85
C GLY A 150 0.81 19.33 15.83
N VAL A 151 1.41 18.43 15.05
CA VAL A 151 2.37 18.77 13.98
C VAL A 151 1.67 19.25 12.73
N LEU A 152 0.60 18.58 12.37
CA LEU A 152 -0.27 18.98 11.28
C LEU A 152 -1.52 19.65 11.84
N PRO A 153 -2.07 20.65 11.14
CA PRO A 153 -3.25 21.38 11.59
C PRO A 153 -4.47 20.48 11.82
N SER A 154 -5.20 20.67 12.90
CA SER A 154 -6.36 19.87 13.29
C SER A 154 -7.51 19.92 12.27
N HIS A 155 -7.64 21.00 11.47
CA HIS A 155 -8.66 21.07 10.43
C HIS A 155 -8.44 20.06 9.27
N PHE A 156 -7.31 19.37 9.26
CA PHE A 156 -7.04 18.26 8.34
C PHE A 156 -7.51 16.89 8.89
N GLU A 157 -8.04 16.81 10.11
CA GLU A 157 -8.39 15.53 10.75
C GLU A 157 -9.39 14.68 9.94
N ASN A 158 -10.32 15.35 9.26
CA ASN A 158 -11.34 14.69 8.42
C ASN A 158 -10.88 14.41 6.96
N LYS A 159 -9.62 14.73 6.64
CA LYS A 159 -9.02 14.44 5.33
C LYS A 159 -8.51 13.01 5.31
N ASN A 160 -9.12 12.18 4.46
CA ASN A 160 -8.82 10.75 4.41
C ASN A 160 -8.45 10.27 3.00
N SER A 161 -8.85 10.99 1.95
CA SER A 161 -8.50 10.60 0.57
C SER A 161 -7.03 10.90 0.26
N LEU A 162 -6.47 10.16 -0.68
CA LEU A 162 -5.10 10.38 -1.16
C LEU A 162 -4.91 11.82 -1.64
N GLU A 163 -5.87 12.35 -2.43
CA GLU A 163 -5.87 13.72 -2.96
C GLU A 163 -5.88 14.77 -1.84
N ASP A 164 -6.77 14.62 -0.88
CA ASP A 164 -6.87 15.55 0.25
C ASP A 164 -5.58 15.63 1.06
N ILE A 165 -4.96 14.47 1.33
CA ILE A 165 -3.70 14.40 2.08
C ILE A 165 -2.55 14.96 1.26
N ALA A 166 -2.48 14.63 -0.03
CA ALA A 166 -1.50 15.21 -0.94
C ALA A 166 -1.56 16.74 -0.92
N LEU A 167 -2.77 17.30 -1.11
CA LEU A 167 -2.99 18.74 -1.08
C LEU A 167 -2.57 19.35 0.27
N SER A 168 -2.94 18.73 1.39
CA SER A 168 -2.60 19.23 2.74
C SER A 168 -1.11 19.26 3.02
N LEU A 169 -0.33 18.40 2.37
CA LEU A 169 1.12 18.31 2.48
C LEU A 169 1.87 19.04 1.36
N GLY A 170 1.16 19.73 0.46
CA GLY A 170 1.74 20.41 -0.70
C GLY A 170 2.40 19.43 -1.69
N VAL A 171 1.78 18.27 -1.86
CA VAL A 171 2.11 17.29 -2.89
C VAL A 171 1.13 17.46 -4.04
N GLU A 172 1.63 17.54 -5.27
CA GLU A 172 0.78 17.63 -6.45
C GLU A 172 0.20 16.25 -6.76
N ALA A 173 -1.14 16.17 -6.82
CA ALA A 173 -1.87 14.96 -7.18
C ALA A 173 -2.46 15.14 -8.58
N ARG A 174 -1.81 14.57 -9.58
CA ARG A 174 -2.29 14.52 -10.97
C ARG A 174 -2.50 13.06 -11.37
N GLU A 175 -3.41 12.85 -12.34
CA GLU A 175 -3.67 11.53 -12.90
C GLU A 175 -4.01 10.48 -11.81
N LEU A 176 -4.87 10.88 -10.87
CA LEU A 176 -5.42 9.98 -9.86
C LEU A 176 -6.18 8.83 -10.52
N HIS A 177 -6.23 7.69 -9.79
CA HIS A 177 -6.85 6.44 -10.24
C HIS A 177 -6.09 5.72 -11.35
N ASP A 178 -4.77 5.97 -11.43
CA ASP A 178 -3.81 5.08 -12.06
C ASP A 178 -2.87 4.52 -10.98
N ALA A 179 -2.79 3.21 -10.85
CA ALA A 179 -2.07 2.56 -9.76
C ALA A 179 -0.61 3.02 -9.61
N LEU A 180 0.10 3.32 -10.71
CA LEU A 180 1.47 3.81 -10.61
C LEU A 180 1.53 5.27 -10.18
N SER A 181 0.63 6.11 -10.68
CA SER A 181 0.50 7.51 -10.28
C SER A 181 0.15 7.63 -8.81
N ASP A 182 -0.81 6.83 -8.32
CA ASP A 182 -1.22 6.82 -6.92
C ASP A 182 -0.13 6.29 -5.99
N ALA A 183 0.62 5.26 -6.41
CA ALA A 183 1.81 4.81 -5.71
C ALA A 183 2.90 5.91 -5.65
N PHE A 184 3.09 6.71 -6.72
CA PHE A 184 4.05 7.80 -6.75
C PHE A 184 3.64 8.98 -5.85
N ILE A 185 2.35 9.36 -5.88
CA ILE A 185 1.79 10.38 -4.97
C ILE A 185 1.95 9.92 -3.52
N THR A 186 1.61 8.66 -3.24
CA THR A 186 1.79 8.03 -1.92
C THR A 186 3.26 8.04 -1.47
N ALA A 187 4.21 7.80 -2.38
CA ALA A 187 5.64 7.88 -2.08
C ALA A 187 6.07 9.30 -1.69
N GLN A 188 5.56 10.33 -2.36
CA GLN A 188 5.83 11.73 -2.01
C GLN A 188 5.21 12.11 -0.66
N ILE A 189 3.98 11.67 -0.39
CA ILE A 189 3.32 11.81 0.92
C ILE A 189 4.20 11.16 2.00
N PHE A 190 4.58 9.89 1.81
CA PHE A 190 5.40 9.16 2.77
C PHE A 190 6.75 9.85 3.02
N GLN A 191 7.40 10.37 1.99
CA GLN A 191 8.64 11.16 2.10
C GLN A 191 8.44 12.39 3.00
N LYS A 192 7.34 13.11 2.85
CA LYS A 192 6.97 14.27 3.70
C LYS A 192 6.71 13.83 5.14
N LEU A 193 5.93 12.76 5.34
CA LEU A 193 5.62 12.23 6.67
C LEU A 193 6.89 11.80 7.41
N LEU A 194 7.81 11.10 6.74
CA LEU A 194 9.10 10.74 7.33
C LEU A 194 9.93 11.95 7.75
N SER A 195 9.75 13.10 7.10
CA SER A 195 10.48 14.32 7.47
C SER A 195 9.94 14.88 8.80
N TYR A 196 8.64 14.90 9.00
CA TYR A 196 8.02 15.30 10.27
C TYR A 196 8.35 14.33 11.42
N LEU A 197 8.38 13.02 11.14
CA LEU A 197 8.68 12.00 12.16
C LEU A 197 10.09 12.13 12.74
N GLY A 198 11.05 12.68 11.99
CA GLY A 198 12.40 12.94 12.47
C GLY A 198 12.44 13.89 13.67
N GLU A 199 11.51 14.84 13.77
CA GLU A 199 11.37 15.75 14.92
C GLU A 199 10.99 15.00 16.22
N PHE A 200 10.34 13.85 16.10
CA PHE A 200 9.96 12.96 17.23
C PHE A 200 10.99 11.88 17.51
N LYS A 201 12.17 11.96 16.90
CA LYS A 201 13.22 10.94 17.03
C LYS A 201 12.75 9.53 16.64
N ILE A 202 11.86 9.45 15.67
CA ILE A 202 11.44 8.19 15.05
C ILE A 202 12.43 7.87 13.93
N PHE A 203 13.41 7.02 14.23
CA PHE A 203 14.53 6.72 13.33
C PHE A 203 14.62 5.26 12.92
N THR A 204 13.92 4.35 13.61
CA THR A 204 13.95 2.92 13.34
C THR A 204 12.64 2.41 12.76
N VAL A 205 12.73 1.31 12.02
CA VAL A 205 11.56 0.61 11.46
C VAL A 205 10.57 0.21 12.56
N GLY A 206 11.08 -0.26 13.72
CA GLY A 206 10.23 -0.67 14.82
C GLY A 206 9.42 0.47 15.43
N GLU A 207 9.99 1.67 15.51
CA GLU A 207 9.29 2.87 15.95
C GLU A 207 8.23 3.29 14.94
N LEU A 208 8.58 3.26 13.65
CA LEU A 208 7.67 3.59 12.55
C LEU A 208 6.48 2.63 12.49
N LEU A 209 6.71 1.33 12.64
CA LEU A 209 5.65 0.31 12.66
C LEU A 209 4.69 0.48 13.86
N LYS A 210 5.13 1.00 15.00
CA LYS A 210 4.23 1.31 16.13
C LYS A 210 3.20 2.40 15.80
N ILE A 211 3.51 3.25 14.83
CA ILE A 211 2.68 4.40 14.45
C ILE A 211 1.78 4.04 13.26
N GLY A 212 2.35 3.43 12.23
CA GLY A 212 1.69 3.26 10.93
C GLY A 212 1.41 1.81 10.55
N SER A 213 1.67 0.81 11.41
CA SER A 213 1.43 -0.58 10.98
C SER A 213 -0.06 -0.89 10.87
N ILE A 214 -0.38 -1.59 9.79
CA ILE A 214 -1.69 -2.17 9.58
C ILE A 214 -1.75 -3.58 10.20
N HIS A 215 -2.84 -3.87 10.88
CA HIS A 215 -3.19 -5.24 11.23
C HIS A 215 -4.21 -5.72 10.20
N THR A 216 -3.76 -6.47 9.19
CA THR A 216 -4.63 -6.99 8.13
C THR A 216 -5.73 -7.86 8.74
N LYS A 217 -6.91 -7.26 8.89
CA LYS A 217 -8.17 -7.94 9.12
C LYS A 217 -8.88 -8.07 7.78
N SER A 218 -9.84 -9.01 7.67
CA SER A 218 -10.74 -9.07 6.52
C SER A 218 -11.39 -7.71 6.28
N LEU A 219 -11.54 -7.28 5.02
CA LEU A 219 -12.29 -6.06 4.66
C LEU A 219 -13.69 -6.06 5.26
N THR A 220 -14.31 -7.24 5.40
CA THR A 220 -15.62 -7.40 6.05
C THR A 220 -15.61 -6.97 7.51
N ASP A 221 -14.49 -7.17 8.23
CA ASP A 221 -14.34 -6.75 9.63
C ASP A 221 -14.10 -5.23 9.76
N MET A 222 -13.54 -4.64 8.72
CA MET A 222 -13.27 -3.19 8.67
C MET A 222 -14.54 -2.40 8.35
N MET A 223 -15.29 -2.82 7.33
CA MET A 223 -16.57 -2.20 6.96
C MET A 223 -17.61 -2.29 8.09
N LYS A 224 -17.56 -3.34 8.92
CA LYS A 224 -18.38 -3.42 10.13
C LYS A 224 -18.01 -2.38 11.17
N LYS A 225 -16.73 -2.03 11.32
CA LYS A 225 -16.30 -1.00 12.27
C LYS A 225 -16.77 0.40 11.88
N GLU A 226 -16.75 0.73 10.59
CA GLU A 226 -17.24 2.03 10.10
C GLU A 226 -18.76 2.15 10.22
N ALA A 227 -19.50 1.04 9.99
CA ALA A 227 -20.96 1.01 10.16
C ALA A 227 -21.44 1.15 11.61
N TYR A 228 -20.58 0.92 12.61
CA TYR A 228 -20.90 1.11 14.04
C TYR A 228 -20.45 2.48 14.59
N GLN A 229 -19.85 3.36 13.76
CA GLN A 229 -19.43 4.71 14.15
C GLN A 229 -20.30 5.81 13.52
N LEU A 230 -21.38 5.44 12.84
CA LEU A 230 -22.49 6.29 12.37
C LEU A 230 -23.72 6.08 13.27
#